data_74fbe05ee3fc9ec025891d82a012d48a
#
_entry.id   74fbe05ee3fc9ec025891d82a012d48a
#
_cell.length_a   1.000
_cell.length_b   1.000
_cell.length_c   1.000
_cell.angle_alpha   90.00
_cell.angle_beta   90.00
_cell.angle_gamma   90.00
#
_symmetry.space_group_name_H-M   'P 1'
#
loop_
_entity.id
_entity.type
_entity.pdbx_description
1 polymer ?
#
loop_
_entity_poly.entity_id
_entity_poly.type
_entity_poly.pdbx_seq_one_letter_code
_entity_poly.pdbx_strand_id
1 'polypeptide(L)'
;MNVAALETPLRSAGFRGSVEHDAAARVVYGTDNSVYQLRPVGVVVPTSIEDLAAMARVNHELDFPFDLVARGGGTGTNGQSLTNGLVVDTRRAMNRIISIDPDAQVAVVQPGVVLGQLNAALKPHGLFFAPHVSTGSRATIGGMVSTDAAGKGSLVYGRTNKHVIGLQAVLADGTPWNVGKVTGAELDQLAQRSDRLGALHRLVREATLGLRSEAFPDVPRGFSGYNLADATAGPGIDFTKILTGSEGTLALLGEITVHLEPLHRQPHLAVIAYPRFEDAIRDSNRLKVAAPIAIECLDERTISLATASPAFPRLASLLGPSFDASESLLLMEFDGPDGIGELRNLLSEMSGSTAVAITADTADIAAVWKVRADAVGLLGQAVDGRRSV
;
A
#
# COMPACT_ATOMS: atom_id res chain seq x y z
N MET A 1 -14.53 6.12 -29.78
CA MET A 1 -14.82 7.54 -29.43
C MET A 1 -13.49 8.29 -29.36
N ASN A 2 -13.44 9.56 -29.82
CA ASN A 2 -12.21 10.35 -29.80
C ASN A 2 -12.11 11.07 -28.44
N VAL A 3 -11.03 10.81 -27.67
CA VAL A 3 -10.79 11.44 -26.36
C VAL A 3 -10.71 12.98 -26.44
N ALA A 4 -10.23 13.53 -27.58
CA ALA A 4 -10.23 14.98 -27.80
C ALA A 4 -11.64 15.60 -27.72
N ALA A 5 -12.69 14.82 -28.02
CA ALA A 5 -14.07 15.30 -27.91
C ALA A 5 -14.53 15.51 -26.46
N LEU A 6 -13.79 15.00 -25.46
CA LEU A 6 -14.09 15.21 -24.04
C LEU A 6 -13.67 16.61 -23.55
N GLU A 7 -12.73 17.27 -24.19
CA GLU A 7 -12.17 18.53 -23.68
C GLU A 7 -13.23 19.61 -23.49
N THR A 8 -14.10 19.83 -24.49
CA THR A 8 -15.14 20.85 -24.41
C THR A 8 -16.18 20.53 -23.33
N PRO A 9 -16.79 19.33 -23.26
CA PRO A 9 -17.70 18.97 -22.17
C PRO A 9 -17.05 19.08 -20.78
N LEU A 10 -15.82 18.63 -20.63
CA LEU A 10 -15.08 18.72 -19.37
C LEU A 10 -14.90 20.19 -18.93
N ARG A 11 -14.46 21.06 -19.85
CA ARG A 11 -14.32 22.50 -19.55
C ARG A 11 -15.66 23.13 -19.19
N SER A 12 -16.73 22.79 -19.90
CA SER A 12 -18.09 23.27 -19.60
C SER A 12 -18.59 22.78 -18.22
N ALA A 13 -18.17 21.59 -17.79
CA ALA A 13 -18.48 21.05 -16.47
C ALA A 13 -17.59 21.61 -15.33
N GLY A 14 -16.66 22.54 -15.64
CA GLY A 14 -15.76 23.18 -14.67
C GLY A 14 -14.44 22.46 -14.41
N PHE A 15 -14.12 21.43 -15.19
CA PHE A 15 -12.84 20.71 -15.10
C PHE A 15 -11.66 21.64 -15.42
N ARG A 16 -10.66 21.67 -14.52
CA ARG A 16 -9.47 22.55 -14.63
C ARG A 16 -8.19 21.79 -14.96
N GLY A 17 -8.21 20.47 -14.87
CA GLY A 17 -7.10 19.58 -15.15
C GLY A 17 -6.71 19.55 -16.63
N SER A 18 -5.93 18.55 -17.05
CA SER A 18 -5.54 18.34 -18.46
C SER A 18 -6.02 16.98 -18.98
N VAL A 19 -6.16 16.91 -20.30
CA VAL A 19 -6.46 15.67 -21.04
C VAL A 19 -5.34 15.45 -22.04
N GLU A 20 -4.71 14.29 -22.01
CA GLU A 20 -3.59 13.90 -22.84
C GLU A 20 -3.97 12.64 -23.63
N HIS A 21 -3.79 12.67 -24.95
CA HIS A 21 -4.15 11.56 -25.82
C HIS A 21 -3.15 11.32 -26.95
N ASP A 22 -2.00 11.99 -26.87
CA ASP A 22 -0.90 11.75 -27.81
C ASP A 22 -0.26 10.37 -27.63
N ALA A 23 0.52 9.98 -28.63
CA ALA A 23 1.12 8.64 -28.65
C ALA A 23 2.08 8.40 -27.48
N ALA A 24 2.83 9.45 -27.06
CA ALA A 24 3.81 9.35 -25.99
C ALA A 24 3.12 9.10 -24.61
N ALA A 25 2.10 9.90 -24.28
CA ALA A 25 1.31 9.69 -23.07
C ALA A 25 0.71 8.28 -23.02
N ARG A 26 0.09 7.83 -24.12
CA ARG A 26 -0.52 6.49 -24.20
C ARG A 26 0.49 5.35 -24.04
N VAL A 27 1.73 5.52 -24.50
CA VAL A 27 2.80 4.53 -24.32
C VAL A 27 3.28 4.52 -22.87
N VAL A 28 3.55 5.68 -22.27
CA VAL A 28 4.02 5.80 -20.88
C VAL A 28 3.02 5.21 -19.90
N TYR A 29 1.73 5.51 -20.06
CA TYR A 29 0.68 4.99 -19.18
C TYR A 29 0.17 3.59 -19.56
N GLY A 30 0.67 3.01 -20.63
CA GLY A 30 0.37 1.64 -21.05
C GLY A 30 1.15 0.56 -20.32
N THR A 31 2.04 0.92 -19.40
CA THR A 31 2.86 0.02 -18.59
C THR A 31 2.83 0.41 -17.12
N ASP A 32 2.98 -0.55 -16.24
CA ASP A 32 3.21 -0.35 -14.80
C ASP A 32 4.31 -1.33 -14.32
N ASN A 33 4.34 -1.66 -13.03
CA ASN A 33 5.32 -2.62 -12.50
C ASN A 33 4.90 -4.10 -12.70
N SER A 34 3.80 -4.36 -13.39
CA SER A 34 3.35 -5.72 -13.73
C SER A 34 3.99 -6.22 -15.03
N VAL A 35 3.70 -7.47 -15.36
CA VAL A 35 4.09 -8.08 -16.65
C VAL A 35 3.12 -7.71 -17.78
N TYR A 36 2.03 -7.01 -17.47
CA TYR A 36 0.98 -6.66 -18.43
C TYR A 36 1.28 -5.34 -19.13
N GLN A 37 0.64 -5.17 -20.27
CA GLN A 37 0.69 -3.94 -21.07
C GLN A 37 -0.67 -3.69 -21.70
N LEU A 38 -1.31 -2.57 -21.36
CA LEU A 38 -2.58 -2.11 -21.93
C LEU A 38 -2.47 -0.65 -22.29
N ARG A 39 -2.65 -0.32 -23.57
CA ARG A 39 -2.52 1.05 -24.04
C ARG A 39 -3.84 1.81 -23.85
N PRO A 40 -3.91 2.85 -22.98
CA PRO A 40 -5.13 3.62 -22.77
C PRO A 40 -5.49 4.44 -24.00
N VAL A 41 -6.75 4.85 -24.11
CA VAL A 41 -7.19 5.81 -25.14
C VAL A 41 -6.72 7.23 -24.83
N GLY A 42 -6.55 7.55 -23.54
CA GLY A 42 -6.03 8.84 -23.08
C GLY A 42 -5.80 8.85 -21.56
N VAL A 43 -5.28 9.96 -21.09
CA VAL A 43 -4.96 10.24 -19.68
C VAL A 43 -5.65 11.53 -19.27
N VAL A 44 -6.35 11.52 -18.15
CA VAL A 44 -6.95 12.71 -17.55
C VAL A 44 -6.20 13.01 -16.25
N VAL A 45 -5.77 14.24 -16.06
CA VAL A 45 -5.00 14.69 -14.89
C VAL A 45 -5.86 15.70 -14.11
N PRO A 46 -6.66 15.25 -13.14
CA PRO A 46 -7.44 16.12 -12.28
C PRO A 46 -6.55 16.88 -11.28
N THR A 47 -7.00 18.07 -10.86
CA THR A 47 -6.28 18.92 -9.90
C THR A 47 -6.99 19.00 -8.54
N SER A 48 -8.25 18.54 -8.48
CA SER A 48 -9.08 18.58 -7.29
C SER A 48 -10.17 17.51 -7.31
N ILE A 49 -10.91 17.39 -6.21
CA ILE A 49 -12.07 16.49 -6.12
C ILE A 49 -13.22 16.96 -7.02
N GLU A 50 -13.34 18.27 -7.23
CA GLU A 50 -14.33 18.84 -8.15
C GLU A 50 -14.01 18.45 -9.60
N ASP A 51 -12.73 18.39 -9.96
CA ASP A 51 -12.29 17.86 -11.25
C ASP A 51 -12.63 16.39 -11.42
N LEU A 52 -12.43 15.57 -10.37
CA LEU A 52 -12.85 14.15 -10.38
C LEU A 52 -14.37 14.03 -10.58
N ALA A 53 -15.16 14.84 -9.88
CA ALA A 53 -16.62 14.84 -9.98
C ALA A 53 -17.10 15.30 -11.38
N ALA A 54 -16.52 16.36 -11.93
CA ALA A 54 -16.83 16.84 -13.27
C ALA A 54 -16.50 15.79 -14.33
N MET A 55 -15.32 15.17 -14.23
CA MET A 55 -14.88 14.13 -15.16
C MET A 55 -15.78 12.89 -15.10
N ALA A 56 -16.07 12.39 -13.90
CA ALA A 56 -16.91 11.22 -13.73
C ALA A 56 -18.32 11.46 -14.26
N ARG A 57 -18.92 12.63 -13.96
CA ARG A 57 -20.23 13.02 -14.48
C ARG A 57 -20.24 13.10 -16.00
N VAL A 58 -19.31 13.82 -16.61
CA VAL A 58 -19.22 13.93 -18.07
C VAL A 58 -19.07 12.57 -18.72
N ASN A 59 -18.22 11.71 -18.15
CA ASN A 59 -18.05 10.34 -18.67
C ASN A 59 -19.33 9.50 -18.52
N HIS A 60 -20.05 9.64 -17.41
CA HIS A 60 -21.28 8.91 -17.14
C HIS A 60 -22.43 9.31 -18.11
N GLU A 61 -22.46 10.54 -18.56
CA GLU A 61 -23.47 11.09 -19.50
C GLU A 61 -23.20 10.71 -20.96
N LEU A 62 -22.09 10.04 -21.27
CA LEU A 62 -21.80 9.55 -22.63
C LEU A 62 -22.68 8.34 -22.98
N ASP A 63 -23.10 8.21 -24.22
CA ASP A 63 -23.79 7.01 -24.74
C ASP A 63 -22.94 5.74 -24.53
N PHE A 64 -21.62 5.88 -24.61
CA PHE A 64 -20.63 4.82 -24.41
C PHE A 64 -19.52 5.35 -23.49
N PRO A 65 -19.71 5.23 -22.14
CA PRO A 65 -18.71 5.72 -21.19
C PRO A 65 -17.40 4.93 -21.29
N PHE A 66 -16.29 5.63 -21.01
CA PHE A 66 -14.99 4.98 -20.88
C PHE A 66 -14.85 4.30 -19.53
N ASP A 67 -14.10 3.21 -19.48
CA ASP A 67 -13.58 2.70 -18.21
C ASP A 67 -12.61 3.73 -17.63
N LEU A 68 -12.84 4.13 -16.37
CA LEU A 68 -11.98 5.07 -15.64
C LEU A 68 -11.11 4.28 -14.66
N VAL A 69 -9.79 4.35 -14.82
CA VAL A 69 -8.86 3.68 -13.92
C VAL A 69 -7.93 4.70 -13.28
N ALA A 70 -8.04 4.86 -11.95
CA ALA A 70 -7.17 5.71 -11.18
C ALA A 70 -5.74 5.16 -11.15
N ARG A 71 -4.76 6.06 -11.32
CA ARG A 71 -3.34 5.70 -11.28
C ARG A 71 -2.57 6.62 -10.33
N GLY A 72 -1.89 5.99 -9.39
CA GLY A 72 -0.87 6.61 -8.55
C GLY A 72 0.54 6.38 -9.08
N GLY A 73 1.40 5.73 -8.30
CA GLY A 73 2.79 5.44 -8.68
C GLY A 73 2.99 4.36 -9.75
N GLY A 74 1.95 3.60 -10.10
CA GLY A 74 2.06 2.46 -11.02
C GLY A 74 2.96 1.36 -10.49
N THR A 75 3.03 1.18 -9.17
CA THR A 75 3.93 0.22 -8.49
C THR A 75 3.29 -1.13 -8.19
N GLY A 76 2.00 -1.30 -8.48
CA GLY A 76 1.31 -2.58 -8.37
C GLY A 76 1.80 -3.59 -9.39
N THR A 77 1.80 -4.87 -9.02
CA THR A 77 2.34 -5.96 -9.84
C THR A 77 1.27 -6.77 -10.58
N ASN A 78 0.00 -6.44 -10.38
CA ASN A 78 -1.13 -7.19 -10.93
C ASN A 78 -1.82 -6.50 -12.13
N GLY A 79 -1.29 -5.35 -12.61
CA GLY A 79 -1.86 -4.61 -13.73
C GLY A 79 -3.09 -3.79 -13.38
N GLN A 80 -3.43 -3.60 -12.10
CA GLN A 80 -4.61 -2.90 -11.63
C GLN A 80 -4.64 -1.41 -11.99
N SER A 81 -3.52 -0.84 -12.42
CA SER A 81 -3.43 0.55 -12.90
C SER A 81 -3.47 0.70 -14.42
N LEU A 82 -3.73 -0.40 -15.13
CA LEU A 82 -3.76 -0.45 -16.60
C LEU A 82 -5.20 -0.53 -17.11
N THR A 83 -5.45 0.10 -18.25
CA THR A 83 -6.76 0.09 -18.93
C THR A 83 -6.59 0.33 -20.43
N ASN A 84 -7.57 -0.12 -21.21
CA ASN A 84 -7.79 0.35 -22.57
C ASN A 84 -8.77 1.56 -22.63
N GLY A 85 -9.30 1.99 -21.49
CA GLY A 85 -10.12 3.18 -21.30
C GLY A 85 -9.28 4.43 -20.98
N LEU A 86 -9.73 5.25 -20.03
CA LEU A 86 -9.06 6.46 -19.56
C LEU A 86 -8.29 6.22 -18.26
N VAL A 87 -7.03 6.56 -18.24
CA VAL A 87 -6.24 6.64 -17.01
C VAL A 87 -6.52 7.97 -16.32
N VAL A 88 -6.83 7.94 -15.04
CA VAL A 88 -7.01 9.10 -14.17
C VAL A 88 -5.74 9.25 -13.32
N ASP A 89 -4.81 10.12 -13.74
CA ASP A 89 -3.55 10.33 -13.02
C ASP A 89 -3.75 11.29 -11.85
N THR A 90 -3.84 10.75 -10.66
CA THR A 90 -3.95 11.53 -9.41
C THR A 90 -2.59 12.01 -8.89
N ARG A 91 -1.49 11.40 -9.31
CA ARG A 91 -0.15 11.68 -8.78
C ARG A 91 0.39 13.04 -9.21
N ARG A 92 0.11 13.48 -10.43
CA ARG A 92 0.74 14.68 -11.00
C ARG A 92 0.27 15.99 -10.38
N ALA A 93 -1.01 16.07 -9.99
CA ALA A 93 -1.61 17.32 -9.54
C ALA A 93 -2.41 17.22 -8.24
N MET A 94 -2.77 16.01 -7.78
CA MET A 94 -3.44 15.78 -6.49
C MET A 94 -2.46 15.16 -5.49
N ASN A 95 -1.38 15.87 -5.14
CA ASN A 95 -0.24 15.36 -4.37
C ASN A 95 0.14 16.23 -3.16
N ARG A 96 -0.82 16.97 -2.60
CA ARG A 96 -0.61 17.82 -1.44
C ARG A 96 -0.89 17.09 -0.13
N ILE A 97 -0.04 17.29 0.87
CA ILE A 97 -0.34 17.07 2.27
C ILE A 97 -1.16 18.26 2.71
N ILE A 98 -2.44 18.06 3.05
CA ILE A 98 -3.39 19.12 3.35
C ILE A 98 -3.20 19.60 4.77
N SER A 99 -3.12 18.66 5.73
CA SER A 99 -2.86 18.96 7.14
C SER A 99 -2.16 17.81 7.83
N ILE A 100 -1.41 18.14 8.88
CA ILE A 100 -0.86 17.21 9.87
C ILE A 100 -1.28 17.75 11.23
N ASP A 101 -1.93 16.90 12.02
CA ASP A 101 -2.27 17.16 13.42
C ASP A 101 -1.49 16.17 14.28
N PRO A 102 -0.36 16.60 14.88
CA PRO A 102 0.48 15.72 15.68
C PRO A 102 -0.18 15.27 16.99
N ASP A 103 -1.02 16.11 17.58
CA ASP A 103 -1.67 15.82 18.86
C ASP A 103 -2.77 14.77 18.69
N ALA A 104 -3.54 14.88 17.60
CA ALA A 104 -4.53 13.89 17.20
C ALA A 104 -3.92 12.66 16.50
N GLN A 105 -2.63 12.71 16.13
CA GLN A 105 -1.95 11.69 15.31
C GLN A 105 -2.67 11.41 13.99
N VAL A 106 -3.04 12.48 13.29
CA VAL A 106 -3.81 12.40 12.04
C VAL A 106 -3.14 13.22 10.94
N ALA A 107 -3.19 12.73 9.71
CA ALA A 107 -2.88 13.53 8.53
C ALA A 107 -4.02 13.44 7.50
N VAL A 108 -4.26 14.54 6.79
CA VAL A 108 -5.14 14.59 5.62
C VAL A 108 -4.28 14.83 4.40
N VAL A 109 -4.40 13.94 3.41
CA VAL A 109 -3.56 13.95 2.20
C VAL A 109 -4.38 13.73 0.95
N GLN A 110 -3.91 14.25 -0.17
CA GLN A 110 -4.43 13.91 -1.50
C GLN A 110 -3.88 12.55 -1.96
N PRO A 111 -4.58 11.83 -2.85
CA PRO A 111 -4.24 10.45 -3.22
C PRO A 111 -2.89 10.30 -3.91
N GLY A 112 -2.38 11.33 -4.55
CA GLY A 112 -1.08 11.35 -5.24
C GLY A 112 0.13 11.59 -4.34
N VAL A 113 -0.05 11.83 -3.03
CA VAL A 113 1.07 11.97 -2.08
C VAL A 113 1.84 10.66 -2.00
N VAL A 114 3.17 10.74 -2.18
CA VAL A 114 4.05 9.55 -2.10
C VAL A 114 4.36 9.23 -0.64
N LEU A 115 4.35 7.94 -0.28
CA LEU A 115 4.62 7.46 1.08
C LEU A 115 5.89 8.07 1.68
N GLY A 116 7.00 8.06 0.92
CA GLY A 116 8.27 8.64 1.39
C GLY A 116 8.21 10.14 1.66
N GLN A 117 7.42 10.89 0.88
CA GLN A 117 7.19 12.33 1.11
C GLN A 117 6.35 12.56 2.37
N LEU A 118 5.30 11.76 2.57
CA LEU A 118 4.50 11.84 3.79
C LEU A 118 5.36 11.57 5.03
N ASN A 119 6.10 10.46 5.05
CA ASN A 119 6.93 10.10 6.20
C ASN A 119 8.07 11.11 6.44
N ALA A 120 8.62 11.72 5.40
CA ALA A 120 9.58 12.81 5.56
C ALA A 120 8.97 14.04 6.23
N ALA A 121 7.72 14.40 5.89
CA ALA A 121 6.99 15.50 6.52
C ALA A 121 6.56 15.18 7.96
N LEU A 122 6.29 13.92 8.29
CA LEU A 122 5.88 13.47 9.62
C LEU A 122 7.07 13.33 10.60
N LYS A 123 8.25 13.03 10.10
CA LYS A 123 9.45 12.80 10.93
C LYS A 123 9.77 13.90 11.96
N PRO A 124 9.67 15.21 11.63
CA PRO A 124 9.90 16.28 12.61
C PRO A 124 8.91 16.26 13.79
N HIS A 125 7.74 15.64 13.61
CA HIS A 125 6.71 15.48 14.65
C HIS A 125 6.88 14.18 15.45
N GLY A 126 7.90 13.37 15.15
CA GLY A 126 8.09 12.07 15.80
C GLY A 126 7.04 11.03 15.40
N LEU A 127 6.43 11.19 14.22
CA LEU A 127 5.35 10.35 13.70
C LEU A 127 5.72 9.73 12.36
N PHE A 128 4.99 8.68 11.98
CA PHE A 128 5.05 8.08 10.65
C PHE A 128 3.72 7.41 10.26
N PHE A 129 3.51 7.22 8.98
CA PHE A 129 2.44 6.39 8.45
C PHE A 129 2.96 4.96 8.35
N ALA A 130 2.41 4.08 9.20
CA ALA A 130 2.99 2.77 9.49
C ALA A 130 2.95 1.75 8.34
N PRO A 131 1.93 1.67 7.47
CA PRO A 131 1.97 0.76 6.32
C PRO A 131 3.21 1.05 5.46
N HIS A 132 4.11 0.08 5.40
CA HIS A 132 5.36 0.20 4.66
C HIS A 132 5.37 -0.71 3.45
N VAL A 133 5.74 -0.17 2.29
CA VAL A 133 5.89 -0.95 1.04
C VAL A 133 7.30 -0.77 0.48
N SER A 134 7.82 -1.78 -0.20
CA SER A 134 9.17 -1.74 -0.78
C SER A 134 9.36 -0.61 -1.78
N THR A 135 8.28 -0.20 -2.43
CA THR A 135 8.23 0.91 -3.40
C THR A 135 7.87 2.26 -2.78
N GLY A 136 8.10 2.46 -1.46
CA GLY A 136 7.70 3.67 -0.73
C GLY A 136 8.19 4.99 -1.30
N SER A 137 9.26 4.99 -2.10
CA SER A 137 9.73 6.16 -2.85
C SER A 137 8.85 6.55 -4.05
N ARG A 138 7.89 5.71 -4.45
CA ARG A 138 7.01 5.90 -5.62
C ARG A 138 5.54 5.61 -5.30
N ALA A 139 5.26 4.67 -4.41
CA ALA A 139 3.90 4.30 -4.01
C ALA A 139 3.18 5.51 -3.43
N THR A 140 1.97 5.76 -3.92
CA THR A 140 1.13 6.88 -3.45
C THR A 140 0.14 6.39 -2.41
N ILE A 141 -0.27 7.28 -1.51
CA ILE A 141 -1.24 6.95 -0.46
C ILE A 141 -2.57 6.47 -1.06
N GLY A 142 -3.06 7.11 -2.14
CA GLY A 142 -4.25 6.63 -2.85
C GLY A 142 -4.11 5.22 -3.41
N GLY A 143 -2.94 4.90 -4.00
CA GLY A 143 -2.64 3.54 -4.46
C GLY A 143 -2.58 2.54 -3.32
N MET A 144 -1.97 2.92 -2.18
CA MET A 144 -1.90 2.06 -0.98
C MET A 144 -3.29 1.79 -0.38
N VAL A 145 -4.16 2.81 -0.34
CA VAL A 145 -5.56 2.64 0.08
C VAL A 145 -6.29 1.73 -0.89
N SER A 146 -6.18 1.97 -2.19
CA SER A 146 -6.89 1.17 -3.20
C SER A 146 -6.52 -0.32 -3.19
N THR A 147 -5.27 -0.66 -2.86
CA THR A 147 -4.79 -2.05 -2.82
C THR A 147 -4.76 -2.63 -1.40
N ASP A 148 -5.17 -1.87 -0.39
CA ASP A 148 -5.00 -2.22 1.03
C ASP A 148 -3.57 -2.72 1.30
N ALA A 149 -2.59 -1.91 0.90
CA ALA A 149 -1.19 -2.28 0.88
C ALA A 149 -0.66 -2.66 2.26
N ALA A 150 0.17 -3.69 2.30
CA ALA A 150 0.88 -4.16 3.49
C ALA A 150 2.32 -4.49 3.14
N GLY A 151 3.20 -4.51 4.13
CA GLY A 151 4.60 -4.87 3.95
C GLY A 151 5.32 -5.00 5.29
N LYS A 152 6.55 -4.53 5.35
CA LYS A 152 7.35 -4.54 6.57
C LYS A 152 6.59 -3.88 7.73
N GLY A 153 6.56 -4.52 8.89
CA GLY A 153 5.83 -4.02 10.07
C GLY A 153 4.36 -4.44 10.14
N SER A 154 3.80 -5.11 9.11
CA SER A 154 2.39 -5.51 9.12
C SER A 154 2.01 -6.53 10.21
N LEU A 155 2.97 -7.18 10.86
CA LEU A 155 2.73 -8.03 12.03
C LEU A 155 2.19 -7.23 13.22
N VAL A 156 2.65 -5.98 13.39
CA VAL A 156 2.25 -5.09 14.49
C VAL A 156 1.22 -4.09 14.03
N TYR A 157 1.45 -3.43 12.90
CA TYR A 157 0.62 -2.31 12.43
C TYR A 157 -0.53 -2.74 11.53
N GLY A 158 -0.53 -3.99 11.05
CA GLY A 158 -1.53 -4.44 10.09
C GLY A 158 -1.33 -3.86 8.69
N ARG A 159 -2.44 -3.74 7.98
CA ARG A 159 -2.52 -3.23 6.60
C ARG A 159 -2.97 -1.77 6.58
N THR A 160 -3.00 -1.16 5.41
CA THR A 160 -3.45 0.22 5.20
C THR A 160 -4.84 0.48 5.77
N ASN A 161 -5.76 -0.48 5.69
CA ASN A 161 -7.13 -0.33 6.20
C ASN A 161 -7.22 -0.06 7.71
N LYS A 162 -6.23 -0.45 8.50
CA LYS A 162 -6.20 -0.16 9.94
C LYS A 162 -5.93 1.31 10.24
N HIS A 163 -5.34 2.02 9.29
CA HIS A 163 -4.91 3.42 9.43
C HIS A 163 -5.80 4.41 8.67
N VAL A 164 -6.72 3.94 7.81
CA VAL A 164 -7.67 4.84 7.12
C VAL A 164 -8.86 5.11 8.03
N ILE A 165 -9.09 6.39 8.37
CA ILE A 165 -10.16 6.82 9.27
C ILE A 165 -11.22 7.68 8.58
N GLY A 166 -10.97 8.17 7.36
CA GLY A 166 -11.94 8.90 6.55
C GLY A 166 -11.45 9.06 5.12
N LEU A 167 -12.39 9.19 4.18
CA LEU A 167 -12.10 9.42 2.77
C LEU A 167 -13.10 10.44 2.19
N GLN A 168 -12.63 11.25 1.26
CA GLN A 168 -13.52 11.92 0.31
C GLN A 168 -13.36 11.22 -1.03
N ALA A 169 -14.46 10.80 -1.62
CA ALA A 169 -14.50 10.00 -2.83
C ALA A 169 -15.53 10.55 -3.82
N VAL A 170 -15.44 10.09 -5.07
CA VAL A 170 -16.40 10.42 -6.13
C VAL A 170 -16.87 9.12 -6.77
N LEU A 171 -18.18 8.93 -6.81
CA LEU A 171 -18.81 7.79 -7.50
C LEU A 171 -18.72 7.94 -9.02
N ALA A 172 -19.02 6.87 -9.74
CA ALA A 172 -18.92 6.81 -11.21
C ALA A 172 -19.83 7.82 -11.96
N ASP A 173 -20.88 8.34 -11.31
CA ASP A 173 -21.78 9.37 -11.85
C ASP A 173 -21.37 10.80 -11.47
N GLY A 174 -20.23 10.96 -10.79
CA GLY A 174 -19.75 12.25 -10.31
C GLY A 174 -20.32 12.66 -8.94
N THR A 175 -21.11 11.81 -8.27
CA THR A 175 -21.64 12.11 -6.93
C THR A 175 -20.50 12.13 -5.90
N PRO A 176 -20.26 13.26 -5.19
CA PRO A 176 -19.30 13.31 -4.09
C PRO A 176 -19.79 12.49 -2.89
N TRP A 177 -18.87 11.82 -2.20
CA TRP A 177 -19.16 10.98 -1.07
C TRP A 177 -18.12 11.16 0.05
N ASN A 178 -18.58 11.59 1.23
CA ASN A 178 -17.79 11.56 2.46
C ASN A 178 -17.91 10.18 3.08
N VAL A 179 -16.82 9.45 3.08
CA VAL A 179 -16.75 8.04 3.47
C VAL A 179 -16.23 7.93 4.89
N GLY A 180 -16.98 7.28 5.74
CA GLY A 180 -16.65 7.05 7.14
C GLY A 180 -17.45 5.89 7.71
N LYS A 181 -17.39 5.75 9.03
CA LYS A 181 -18.25 4.83 9.78
C LYS A 181 -19.61 5.46 9.99
N VAL A 182 -20.66 4.73 9.62
CA VAL A 182 -22.07 5.16 9.73
C VAL A 182 -22.83 4.20 10.65
N THR A 183 -23.54 4.73 11.63
CA THR A 183 -24.22 3.91 12.65
C THR A 183 -25.67 4.35 12.88
N GLY A 184 -26.51 3.43 13.38
CA GLY A 184 -27.84 3.73 13.89
C GLY A 184 -28.73 4.50 12.93
N ALA A 185 -29.35 5.59 13.43
CA ALA A 185 -30.32 6.40 12.68
C ALA A 185 -29.71 7.08 11.44
N GLU A 186 -28.41 7.39 11.45
CA GLU A 186 -27.75 7.97 10.28
C GLU A 186 -27.70 6.97 9.10
N LEU A 187 -27.41 5.69 9.38
CA LEU A 187 -27.44 4.63 8.35
C LEU A 187 -28.84 4.48 7.75
N ASP A 188 -29.88 4.56 8.60
CA ASP A 188 -31.27 4.49 8.16
C ASP A 188 -31.65 5.70 7.30
N GLN A 189 -31.23 6.91 7.68
CA GLN A 189 -31.46 8.13 6.91
C GLN A 189 -30.77 8.09 5.54
N LEU A 190 -29.49 7.67 5.51
CA LEU A 190 -28.76 7.53 4.26
C LEU A 190 -29.39 6.48 3.34
N ALA A 191 -29.86 5.36 3.88
CA ALA A 191 -30.54 4.32 3.11
C ALA A 191 -31.90 4.78 2.55
N GLN A 192 -32.54 5.78 3.12
CA GLN A 192 -33.82 6.35 2.64
C GLN A 192 -33.64 7.34 1.47
N ARG A 193 -32.42 7.80 1.18
CA ARG A 193 -32.17 8.71 0.06
C ARG A 193 -32.55 8.06 -1.26
N SER A 194 -33.10 8.85 -2.17
CA SER A 194 -33.49 8.42 -3.52
C SER A 194 -32.34 8.43 -4.54
N ASP A 195 -31.21 9.03 -4.19
CA ASP A 195 -30.03 9.15 -5.02
C ASP A 195 -29.12 7.89 -5.01
N ARG A 196 -28.01 7.95 -5.76
CA ARG A 196 -27.04 6.86 -5.85
C ARG A 196 -26.41 6.51 -4.49
N LEU A 197 -26.17 7.51 -3.62
CA LEU A 197 -25.66 7.24 -2.28
C LEU A 197 -26.65 6.42 -1.46
N GLY A 198 -27.93 6.76 -1.52
CA GLY A 198 -28.97 5.95 -0.86
C GLY A 198 -29.03 4.52 -1.41
N ALA A 199 -28.93 4.36 -2.73
CA ALA A 199 -28.86 3.03 -3.34
C ALA A 199 -27.64 2.22 -2.87
N LEU A 200 -26.47 2.86 -2.78
CA LEU A 200 -25.24 2.26 -2.28
C LEU A 200 -25.39 1.80 -0.81
N HIS A 201 -25.93 2.67 0.07
CA HIS A 201 -26.14 2.31 1.48
C HIS A 201 -27.11 1.16 1.64
N ARG A 202 -28.20 1.11 0.86
CA ARG A 202 -29.14 -0.02 0.86
C ARG A 202 -28.46 -1.32 0.40
N LEU A 203 -27.70 -1.27 -0.70
CA LEU A 203 -26.99 -2.42 -1.25
C LEU A 203 -25.99 -3.00 -0.25
N VAL A 204 -25.16 -2.15 0.36
CA VAL A 204 -24.15 -2.60 1.35
C VAL A 204 -24.85 -3.15 2.59
N ARG A 205 -25.90 -2.50 3.07
CA ARG A 205 -26.70 -3.00 4.21
C ARG A 205 -27.29 -4.39 3.90
N GLU A 206 -27.85 -4.58 2.71
CA GLU A 206 -28.39 -5.88 2.29
C GLU A 206 -27.30 -6.94 2.18
N ALA A 207 -26.19 -6.61 1.52
CA ALA A 207 -25.04 -7.50 1.37
C ALA A 207 -24.38 -7.91 2.70
N THR A 208 -24.54 -7.09 3.74
CA THR A 208 -23.96 -7.35 5.07
C THR A 208 -24.95 -7.99 6.04
N LEU A 209 -26.23 -8.10 5.70
CA LEU A 209 -27.23 -8.77 6.52
C LEU A 209 -26.90 -10.25 6.69
N GLY A 210 -26.74 -10.68 7.95
CA GLY A 210 -26.45 -12.08 8.27
C GLY A 210 -25.02 -12.54 8.00
N LEU A 211 -24.10 -11.63 7.63
CA LEU A 211 -22.69 -11.96 7.58
C LEU A 211 -22.19 -12.35 8.97
N ARG A 212 -21.49 -13.46 9.04
CA ARG A 212 -20.83 -13.95 10.24
C ARG A 212 -19.32 -13.81 10.08
N SER A 213 -18.62 -13.44 11.14
CA SER A 213 -17.15 -13.37 11.16
C SER A 213 -16.49 -14.68 10.73
N GLU A 214 -17.11 -15.81 11.06
CA GLU A 214 -16.63 -17.16 10.72
C GLU A 214 -16.68 -17.46 9.19
N ALA A 215 -17.41 -16.66 8.42
CA ALA A 215 -17.43 -16.79 6.96
C ALA A 215 -16.14 -16.31 6.29
N PHE A 216 -15.27 -15.58 7.04
CA PHE A 216 -14.04 -15.01 6.52
C PHE A 216 -12.83 -15.76 7.05
N PRO A 217 -11.76 -15.97 6.24
CA PRO A 217 -10.54 -16.59 6.72
C PRO A 217 -9.90 -15.79 7.86
N ASP A 218 -9.53 -16.46 8.95
CA ASP A 218 -8.75 -15.87 10.02
C ASP A 218 -7.27 -15.92 9.65
N VAL A 219 -6.83 -14.91 8.89
CA VAL A 219 -5.44 -14.75 8.45
C VAL A 219 -4.91 -13.36 8.82
N PRO A 220 -3.69 -13.25 9.34
CA PRO A 220 -3.16 -11.98 9.87
C PRO A 220 -3.12 -10.83 8.86
N ARG A 221 -2.94 -11.15 7.57
CA ARG A 221 -2.91 -10.16 6.49
C ARG A 221 -4.25 -9.97 5.78
N GLY A 222 -5.32 -10.61 6.25
CA GLY A 222 -6.61 -10.59 5.59
C GLY A 222 -6.60 -11.38 4.26
N PHE A 223 -7.58 -11.12 3.43
CA PHE A 223 -7.82 -11.78 2.16
C PHE A 223 -8.06 -10.74 1.05
N SER A 224 -8.10 -11.15 -0.20
CA SER A 224 -8.45 -10.28 -1.30
C SER A 224 -9.97 -10.10 -1.43
N GLY A 225 -10.40 -9.02 -2.06
CA GLY A 225 -11.79 -8.63 -2.21
C GLY A 225 -12.21 -7.53 -1.24
N TYR A 226 -13.52 -7.19 -1.24
CA TYR A 226 -14.03 -6.15 -0.35
C TYR A 226 -14.03 -6.61 1.10
N ASN A 227 -13.50 -5.79 1.99
CA ASN A 227 -13.33 -6.13 3.40
C ASN A 227 -14.64 -5.91 4.19
N LEU A 228 -15.62 -6.78 3.95
CA LEU A 228 -16.91 -6.74 4.64
C LEU A 228 -16.79 -7.16 6.11
N ALA A 229 -15.82 -8.01 6.46
CA ALA A 229 -15.59 -8.45 7.82
C ALA A 229 -15.26 -7.26 8.74
N ASP A 230 -14.22 -6.48 8.42
CA ASP A 230 -13.85 -5.31 9.23
C ASP A 230 -14.93 -4.20 9.14
N ALA A 231 -15.59 -4.07 7.98
CA ALA A 231 -16.64 -3.07 7.80
C ALA A 231 -17.83 -3.28 8.76
N THR A 232 -18.09 -4.52 9.17
CA THR A 232 -19.21 -4.90 10.04
C THR A 232 -18.79 -5.40 11.41
N ALA A 233 -17.51 -5.29 11.77
CA ALA A 233 -16.96 -5.79 13.05
C ALA A 233 -17.49 -5.04 14.29
N GLY A 234 -18.21 -3.93 14.13
CA GLY A 234 -18.78 -3.14 15.21
C GLY A 234 -20.18 -2.61 14.87
N PRO A 235 -20.76 -1.74 15.70
CA PRO A 235 -22.07 -1.16 15.41
C PRO A 235 -22.01 -0.32 14.13
N GLY A 236 -22.95 -0.56 13.22
CA GLY A 236 -23.06 0.13 11.93
C GLY A 236 -22.16 -0.47 10.84
N ILE A 237 -21.82 0.35 9.85
CA ILE A 237 -20.99 -0.02 8.71
C ILE A 237 -19.85 1.01 8.58
N ASP A 238 -18.63 0.54 8.54
CA ASP A 238 -17.44 1.35 8.24
C ASP A 238 -17.11 1.25 6.74
N PHE A 239 -17.57 2.22 5.98
CA PHE A 239 -17.36 2.26 4.53
C PHE A 239 -15.90 2.49 4.13
N THR A 240 -15.06 3.02 5.04
CA THR A 240 -13.61 3.15 4.76
C THR A 240 -12.98 1.78 4.53
N LYS A 241 -13.47 0.75 5.24
CA LYS A 241 -12.96 -0.63 5.12
C LYS A 241 -13.36 -1.28 3.81
N ILE A 242 -14.52 -0.89 3.24
CA ILE A 242 -15.00 -1.38 1.94
C ILE A 242 -14.21 -0.74 0.79
N LEU A 243 -13.96 0.58 0.88
CA LEU A 243 -13.20 1.30 -0.15
C LEU A 243 -11.70 0.97 -0.12
N THR A 244 -11.16 0.75 1.08
CA THR A 244 -9.76 0.32 1.21
C THR A 244 -9.64 -1.13 0.73
N GLY A 245 -8.84 -1.34 -0.31
CA GLY A 245 -8.71 -2.64 -0.99
C GLY A 245 -9.69 -2.86 -2.14
N SER A 246 -10.49 -1.84 -2.53
CA SER A 246 -11.43 -1.95 -3.66
C SER A 246 -10.79 -1.85 -5.03
N GLU A 247 -9.50 -1.58 -5.11
CA GLU A 247 -8.70 -1.47 -6.35
C GLU A 247 -9.29 -0.51 -7.41
N GLY A 248 -9.96 0.57 -6.94
CA GLY A 248 -10.56 1.58 -7.82
C GLY A 248 -11.90 1.17 -8.45
N THR A 249 -12.48 0.03 -8.08
CA THR A 249 -13.73 -0.49 -8.67
C THR A 249 -14.99 0.21 -8.15
N LEU A 250 -14.93 0.91 -7.02
CA LEU A 250 -16.10 1.49 -6.36
C LEU A 250 -16.16 3.02 -6.48
N ALA A 251 -15.04 3.70 -6.37
CA ALA A 251 -14.99 5.17 -6.40
C ALA A 251 -13.58 5.68 -6.72
N LEU A 252 -13.49 6.95 -7.14
CA LEU A 252 -12.24 7.70 -7.26
C LEU A 252 -11.97 8.43 -5.94
N LEU A 253 -10.74 8.34 -5.42
CA LEU A 253 -10.35 8.96 -4.15
C LEU A 253 -9.91 10.41 -4.36
N GLY A 254 -10.46 11.35 -3.58
CA GLY A 254 -10.11 12.78 -3.59
C GLY A 254 -9.21 13.18 -2.43
N GLU A 255 -9.60 12.84 -1.19
CA GLU A 255 -8.83 13.10 0.02
C GLU A 255 -8.86 11.88 0.94
N ILE A 256 -7.79 11.71 1.70
CA ILE A 256 -7.58 10.56 2.56
C ILE A 256 -7.15 11.05 3.94
N THR A 257 -7.91 10.69 4.97
CA THR A 257 -7.56 10.94 6.37
C THR A 257 -6.97 9.66 6.95
N VAL A 258 -5.74 9.75 7.43
CA VAL A 258 -5.00 8.61 7.98
C VAL A 258 -4.60 8.83 9.42
N HIS A 259 -4.66 7.77 10.22
CA HIS A 259 -4.05 7.68 11.54
C HIS A 259 -2.55 7.44 11.41
N LEU A 260 -1.79 8.04 12.32
CA LEU A 260 -0.34 8.00 12.36
C LEU A 260 0.14 7.28 13.61
N GLU A 261 1.34 6.68 13.51
CA GLU A 261 1.97 5.99 14.62
C GLU A 261 3.20 6.76 15.11
N PRO A 262 3.57 6.64 16.39
CA PRO A 262 4.82 7.18 16.92
C PRO A 262 6.02 6.54 16.22
N LEU A 263 6.98 7.38 15.82
CA LEU A 263 8.21 6.89 15.21
C LEU A 263 9.06 6.14 16.24
N HIS A 264 9.56 4.96 15.88
CA HIS A 264 10.43 4.15 16.73
C HIS A 264 11.67 4.95 17.16
N ARG A 265 11.94 4.93 18.46
CA ARG A 265 13.05 5.70 19.04
C ARG A 265 14.35 4.91 19.09
N GLN A 266 14.27 3.57 19.13
CA GLN A 266 15.43 2.68 19.29
C GLN A 266 15.28 1.41 18.44
N PRO A 267 15.40 1.51 17.11
CA PRO A 267 15.31 0.32 16.26
C PRO A 267 16.49 -0.61 16.55
N HIS A 268 16.18 -1.91 16.66
CA HIS A 268 17.16 -2.98 16.73
C HIS A 268 16.91 -3.95 15.59
N LEU A 269 17.98 -4.49 15.03
CA LEU A 269 17.89 -5.49 13.97
C LEU A 269 18.71 -6.71 14.34
N ALA A 270 18.07 -7.87 14.30
CA ALA A 270 18.76 -9.15 14.32
C ALA A 270 18.85 -9.70 12.89
N VAL A 271 20.03 -10.18 12.54
CA VAL A 271 20.33 -10.87 11.28
C VAL A 271 20.85 -12.24 11.64
N ILE A 272 20.19 -13.28 11.16
CA ILE A 272 20.50 -14.67 11.50
C ILE A 272 20.70 -15.42 10.19
N ALA A 273 21.88 -16.05 10.04
CA ALA A 273 22.22 -16.84 8.87
C ALA A 273 21.89 -18.33 9.11
N TYR A 274 21.40 -18.99 8.04
CA TYR A 274 21.04 -20.40 8.04
C TYR A 274 21.57 -21.08 6.77
N PRO A 275 22.03 -22.36 6.88
CA PRO A 275 22.50 -23.11 5.72
C PRO A 275 21.44 -23.27 4.63
N ARG A 276 20.14 -23.27 4.99
CA ARG A 276 19.03 -23.50 4.07
C ARG A 276 17.83 -22.60 4.43
N PHE A 277 17.10 -22.18 3.42
CA PHE A 277 15.90 -21.35 3.52
C PHE A 277 14.80 -21.99 4.38
N GLU A 278 14.61 -23.31 4.26
CA GLU A 278 13.58 -24.02 5.04
C GLU A 278 13.85 -23.96 6.56
N ASP A 279 15.12 -23.92 6.96
CA ASP A 279 15.50 -23.83 8.36
C ASP A 279 15.18 -22.40 8.88
N ALA A 280 15.49 -21.36 8.09
CA ALA A 280 15.09 -19.98 8.39
C ALA A 280 13.56 -19.82 8.56
N ILE A 281 12.78 -20.40 7.64
CA ILE A 281 11.30 -20.36 7.70
C ILE A 281 10.77 -21.11 8.91
N ARG A 282 11.31 -22.29 9.23
CA ARG A 282 10.89 -23.06 10.43
C ARG A 282 11.13 -22.25 11.70
N ASP A 283 12.30 -21.69 11.81
CA ASP A 283 12.71 -20.96 13.01
C ASP A 283 12.02 -19.60 13.11
N SER A 284 11.69 -18.93 12.00
CA SER A 284 10.93 -17.67 12.01
C SER A 284 9.59 -17.81 12.76
N ASN A 285 8.90 -18.95 12.62
CA ASN A 285 7.65 -19.24 13.33
C ASN A 285 7.85 -19.39 14.85
N ARG A 286 9.00 -19.89 15.29
CA ARG A 286 9.34 -20.01 16.71
C ARG A 286 9.76 -18.68 17.28
N LEU A 287 10.59 -17.94 16.53
CA LEU A 287 11.19 -16.68 16.97
C LEU A 287 10.21 -15.50 17.00
N LYS A 288 9.05 -15.57 16.30
CA LYS A 288 8.03 -14.52 16.38
C LYS A 288 7.48 -14.28 17.78
N VAL A 289 7.66 -15.23 18.72
CA VAL A 289 7.30 -15.06 20.15
C VAL A 289 8.07 -13.88 20.78
N ALA A 290 9.27 -13.57 20.28
CA ALA A 290 10.03 -12.38 20.69
C ALA A 290 9.38 -11.05 20.24
N ALA A 291 8.20 -11.10 19.61
CA ALA A 291 7.39 -9.97 19.18
C ALA A 291 8.14 -8.95 18.29
N PRO A 292 8.82 -9.37 17.22
CA PRO A 292 9.44 -8.44 16.28
C PRO A 292 8.40 -7.62 15.53
N ILE A 293 8.75 -6.41 15.14
CA ILE A 293 7.93 -5.56 14.27
C ILE A 293 7.86 -6.15 12.86
N ALA A 294 8.99 -6.69 12.40
CA ALA A 294 9.09 -7.28 11.06
C ALA A 294 9.93 -8.55 11.11
N ILE A 295 9.56 -9.52 10.29
CA ILE A 295 10.33 -10.73 9.98
C ILE A 295 10.39 -10.85 8.46
N GLU A 296 11.59 -10.92 7.90
CA GLU A 296 11.81 -11.18 6.47
C GLU A 296 12.86 -12.27 6.28
N CYS A 297 12.58 -13.21 5.39
CA CYS A 297 13.52 -14.26 4.99
C CYS A 297 14.03 -13.99 3.58
N LEU A 298 15.32 -14.14 3.39
CA LEU A 298 16.00 -14.05 2.10
C LEU A 298 16.66 -15.40 1.79
N ASP A 299 16.34 -15.98 0.66
CA ASP A 299 16.91 -17.26 0.23
C ASP A 299 18.35 -17.11 -0.28
N GLU A 300 19.04 -18.23 -0.44
CA GLU A 300 20.43 -18.31 -0.87
C GLU A 300 20.66 -17.62 -2.22
N ARG A 301 19.73 -17.79 -3.16
CA ARG A 301 19.81 -17.16 -4.49
C ARG A 301 19.70 -15.65 -4.39
N THR A 302 18.77 -15.15 -3.59
CA THR A 302 18.58 -13.73 -3.33
C THR A 302 19.82 -13.12 -2.70
N ILE A 303 20.43 -13.81 -1.72
CA ILE A 303 21.67 -13.34 -1.07
C ILE A 303 22.84 -13.37 -2.05
N SER A 304 22.99 -14.44 -2.84
CA SER A 304 24.04 -14.52 -3.87
C SER A 304 23.95 -13.35 -4.87
N LEU A 305 22.76 -12.99 -5.33
CA LEU A 305 22.56 -11.82 -6.19
C LEU A 305 22.87 -10.51 -5.44
N ALA A 306 22.49 -10.42 -4.17
CA ALA A 306 22.71 -9.26 -3.33
C ALA A 306 24.19 -8.94 -3.09
N THR A 307 25.12 -9.86 -3.33
CA THR A 307 26.59 -9.60 -3.28
C THR A 307 27.01 -8.44 -4.19
N ALA A 308 26.25 -8.18 -5.26
CA ALA A 308 26.46 -7.02 -6.13
C ALA A 308 26.03 -5.67 -5.51
N SER A 309 25.34 -5.67 -4.37
CA SER A 309 24.96 -4.44 -3.68
C SER A 309 26.16 -3.75 -3.06
N PRO A 310 26.36 -2.45 -3.22
CA PRO A 310 27.41 -1.69 -2.53
C PRO A 310 27.33 -1.75 -0.99
N ALA A 311 26.16 -2.11 -0.44
CA ALA A 311 25.97 -2.25 1.01
C ALA A 311 26.31 -3.66 1.53
N PHE A 312 26.50 -4.65 0.64
CA PHE A 312 26.77 -6.05 1.04
C PHE A 312 28.01 -6.24 1.92
N PRO A 313 29.18 -5.57 1.66
CA PRO A 313 30.34 -5.75 2.52
C PRO A 313 30.08 -5.41 3.98
N ARG A 314 29.18 -4.42 4.26
CA ARG A 314 28.83 -4.07 5.63
C ARG A 314 27.97 -5.15 6.31
N LEU A 315 27.02 -5.75 5.57
CA LEU A 315 26.25 -6.90 6.04
C LEU A 315 27.16 -8.09 6.36
N ALA A 316 28.07 -8.43 5.45
CA ALA A 316 29.02 -9.53 5.65
C ALA A 316 29.93 -9.28 6.85
N SER A 317 30.43 -8.06 7.02
CA SER A 317 31.23 -7.66 8.20
C SER A 317 30.44 -7.77 9.50
N LEU A 318 29.15 -7.43 9.49
CA LEU A 318 28.26 -7.54 10.65
C LEU A 318 28.07 -9.00 11.10
N LEU A 319 27.89 -9.93 10.15
CA LEU A 319 27.73 -11.36 10.43
C LEU A 319 29.04 -12.06 10.77
N GLY A 320 30.19 -11.50 10.36
CA GLY A 320 31.50 -12.02 10.65
C GLY A 320 31.98 -13.14 9.71
N PRO A 321 33.14 -13.75 10.01
CA PRO A 321 33.82 -14.65 9.08
C PRO A 321 33.16 -16.04 8.91
N SER A 322 32.21 -16.41 9.75
CA SER A 322 31.45 -17.66 9.62
C SER A 322 30.32 -17.57 8.59
N PHE A 323 29.95 -16.38 8.15
CA PHE A 323 28.88 -16.17 7.16
C PHE A 323 29.38 -16.43 5.75
N ASP A 324 28.61 -17.23 5.00
CA ASP A 324 28.79 -17.47 3.57
C ASP A 324 27.62 -16.90 2.76
N ALA A 325 27.92 -16.25 1.65
CA ALA A 325 26.89 -15.67 0.75
C ALA A 325 26.01 -16.72 0.04
N SER A 326 26.26 -18.00 0.22
CA SER A 326 25.40 -19.11 -0.20
C SER A 326 24.35 -19.48 0.86
N GLU A 327 24.30 -18.79 1.98
CA GLU A 327 23.35 -19.03 3.06
C GLU A 327 22.12 -18.17 2.93
N SER A 328 21.03 -18.59 3.57
CA SER A 328 19.79 -17.81 3.73
C SER A 328 19.88 -16.88 4.94
N LEU A 329 19.18 -15.76 4.90
CA LEU A 329 19.09 -14.83 6.04
C LEU A 329 17.67 -14.69 6.55
N LEU A 330 17.54 -14.62 7.87
CA LEU A 330 16.37 -14.19 8.60
C LEU A 330 16.65 -12.82 9.22
N LEU A 331 15.86 -11.82 8.84
CA LEU A 331 15.93 -10.45 9.34
C LEU A 331 14.77 -10.22 10.30
N MET A 332 15.06 -9.75 11.52
CA MET A 332 14.05 -9.46 12.53
C MET A 332 14.27 -8.06 13.11
N GLU A 333 13.28 -7.16 12.94
CA GLU A 333 13.35 -5.78 13.45
C GLU A 333 12.51 -5.65 14.74
N PHE A 334 13.03 -4.89 15.70
CA PHE A 334 12.40 -4.64 17.00
C PHE A 334 12.39 -3.14 17.32
N ASP A 335 11.45 -2.70 18.15
CA ASP A 335 11.46 -1.39 18.78
C ASP A 335 11.88 -1.54 20.25
N GLY A 336 13.13 -1.17 20.54
CA GLY A 336 13.72 -1.30 21.85
C GLY A 336 14.37 -2.66 22.13
N PRO A 337 14.96 -2.81 23.33
CA PRO A 337 15.78 -3.96 23.70
C PRO A 337 14.97 -5.17 24.21
N ASP A 338 13.70 -5.02 24.59
CA ASP A 338 12.94 -6.06 25.31
C ASP A 338 12.80 -7.33 24.48
N GLY A 339 12.36 -7.24 23.22
CA GLY A 339 12.27 -8.39 22.33
C GLY A 339 13.62 -9.03 22.01
N ILE A 340 14.73 -8.28 22.11
CA ILE A 340 16.09 -8.79 21.89
C ILE A 340 16.50 -9.74 23.00
N GLY A 341 16.11 -9.48 24.25
CA GLY A 341 16.38 -10.38 25.38
C GLY A 341 15.72 -11.75 25.16
N GLU A 342 14.45 -11.75 24.81
CA GLU A 342 13.71 -12.97 24.49
C GLU A 342 14.27 -13.69 23.27
N LEU A 343 14.62 -12.95 22.21
CA LEU A 343 15.26 -13.52 21.03
C LEU A 343 16.56 -14.28 21.39
N ARG A 344 17.40 -13.69 22.23
CA ARG A 344 18.66 -14.31 22.66
C ARG A 344 18.42 -15.62 23.45
N ASN A 345 17.41 -15.63 24.33
CA ASN A 345 17.04 -16.83 25.07
C ASN A 345 16.62 -17.93 24.10
N LEU A 346 15.70 -17.64 23.19
CA LEU A 346 15.24 -18.59 22.18
C LEU A 346 16.38 -19.12 21.31
N LEU A 347 17.27 -18.25 20.83
CA LEU A 347 18.42 -18.67 20.02
C LEU A 347 19.41 -19.55 20.78
N SER A 348 19.55 -19.36 22.10
CA SER A 348 20.43 -20.23 22.94
C SER A 348 19.93 -21.68 23.05
N GLU A 349 18.62 -21.90 22.84
CA GLU A 349 17.96 -23.19 22.88
C GLU A 349 17.85 -23.84 21.48
N MET A 350 18.23 -23.10 20.44
CA MET A 350 18.09 -23.52 19.05
C MET A 350 19.46 -23.84 18.44
N SER A 351 19.50 -24.85 17.59
CA SER A 351 20.66 -25.21 16.78
C SER A 351 20.29 -25.11 15.30
N GLY A 352 21.20 -24.58 14.49
CA GLY A 352 20.99 -24.55 13.02
C GLY A 352 21.39 -23.22 12.36
N SER A 353 21.49 -22.14 13.13
CA SER A 353 22.09 -20.89 12.63
C SER A 353 23.62 -21.00 12.58
N THR A 354 24.20 -20.42 11.54
CA THR A 354 25.66 -20.39 11.31
C THR A 354 26.29 -19.07 11.79
N ALA A 355 25.55 -17.98 11.73
CA ALA A 355 25.94 -16.70 12.25
C ALA A 355 24.74 -15.92 12.78
N VAL A 356 24.95 -15.12 13.83
CA VAL A 356 23.93 -14.26 14.42
C VAL A 356 24.56 -12.89 14.71
N ALA A 357 23.95 -11.83 14.22
CA ALA A 357 24.30 -10.47 14.54
C ALA A 357 23.08 -9.69 15.06
N ILE A 358 23.26 -8.90 16.09
CA ILE A 358 22.23 -8.01 16.63
C ILE A 358 22.84 -6.62 16.75
N THR A 359 22.20 -5.63 16.12
CA THR A 359 22.70 -4.26 16.08
C THR A 359 21.61 -3.25 16.39
N ALA A 360 21.98 -2.14 17.02
CA ALA A 360 21.19 -0.92 17.14
C ALA A 360 21.83 0.25 16.37
N ASP A 361 22.97 0.00 15.68
CA ASP A 361 23.62 1.01 14.84
C ASP A 361 22.76 1.28 13.61
N THR A 362 22.36 2.55 13.45
CA THR A 362 21.45 2.95 12.36
C THR A 362 22.06 2.77 10.97
N ALA A 363 23.39 2.83 10.85
CA ALA A 363 24.06 2.64 9.57
C ALA A 363 24.14 1.14 9.20
N ASP A 364 24.28 0.24 10.19
CA ASP A 364 24.18 -1.21 9.96
C ASP A 364 22.77 -1.59 9.53
N ILE A 365 21.76 -1.11 10.29
CA ILE A 365 20.35 -1.34 9.99
C ILE A 365 20.03 -0.86 8.56
N ALA A 366 20.44 0.35 8.21
CA ALA A 366 20.24 0.91 6.88
C ALA A 366 20.92 0.07 5.79
N ALA A 367 22.14 -0.42 6.04
CA ALA A 367 22.89 -1.24 5.09
C ALA A 367 22.17 -2.60 4.84
N VAL A 368 21.72 -3.28 5.90
CA VAL A 368 21.00 -4.55 5.76
C VAL A 368 19.71 -4.38 4.95
N TRP A 369 18.89 -3.37 5.29
CA TRP A 369 17.68 -3.08 4.52
C TRP A 369 17.96 -2.63 3.09
N LYS A 370 19.10 -1.96 2.84
CA LYS A 370 19.55 -1.62 1.49
C LYS A 370 19.89 -2.86 0.67
N VAL A 371 20.63 -3.81 1.24
CA VAL A 371 20.95 -5.10 0.61
C VAL A 371 19.66 -5.82 0.22
N ARG A 372 18.69 -5.90 1.13
CA ARG A 372 17.37 -6.49 0.87
C ARG A 372 16.65 -5.79 -0.27
N ALA A 373 16.66 -4.48 -0.30
CA ALA A 373 15.98 -3.70 -1.35
C ALA A 373 16.66 -3.88 -2.73
N ASP A 374 17.99 -3.87 -2.76
CA ASP A 374 18.76 -4.06 -3.99
C ASP A 374 18.59 -5.47 -4.55
N ALA A 375 18.53 -6.48 -3.68
CA ALA A 375 18.30 -7.88 -4.08
C ALA A 375 17.02 -8.07 -4.91
N VAL A 376 15.92 -7.41 -4.53
CA VAL A 376 14.66 -7.44 -5.29
C VAL A 376 14.83 -6.84 -6.69
N GLY A 377 15.57 -5.72 -6.80
CA GLY A 377 15.88 -5.11 -8.09
C GLY A 377 16.76 -6.00 -8.98
N LEU A 378 17.74 -6.66 -8.38
CA LEU A 378 18.66 -7.57 -9.07
C LEU A 378 17.96 -8.86 -9.55
N LEU A 379 17.02 -9.40 -8.78
CA LEU A 379 16.16 -10.51 -9.21
C LEU A 379 15.39 -10.18 -10.50
N GLY A 380 14.85 -8.97 -10.61
CA GLY A 380 14.15 -8.51 -11.81
C GLY A 380 15.06 -8.35 -13.04
N GLN A 381 16.37 -8.21 -12.82
CA GLN A 381 17.39 -8.06 -13.88
C GLN A 381 18.11 -9.37 -14.21
N ALA A 382 17.96 -10.42 -13.39
CA ALA A 382 18.61 -11.70 -13.62
C ALA A 382 18.14 -12.33 -14.95
N VAL A 383 19.09 -12.46 -15.89
CA VAL A 383 18.82 -12.86 -17.27
C VAL A 383 18.91 -14.37 -17.39
N ASP A 384 17.93 -15.09 -16.84
CA ASP A 384 17.78 -16.54 -17.08
C ASP A 384 16.46 -16.91 -17.79
N GLY A 385 15.85 -15.93 -18.47
CA GLY A 385 14.61 -16.12 -19.24
C GLY A 385 13.35 -16.21 -18.38
N ARG A 386 13.46 -16.07 -17.05
CA ARG A 386 12.33 -16.04 -16.11
C ARG A 386 12.14 -14.62 -15.58
N ARG A 387 10.94 -14.07 -15.76
CA ARG A 387 10.57 -12.82 -15.11
C ARG A 387 10.08 -13.15 -13.69
N SER A 388 10.58 -12.42 -12.69
CA SER A 388 9.94 -12.40 -11.38
C SER A 388 8.55 -11.81 -11.51
N VAL A 389 7.55 -12.51 -11.06
CA VAL A 389 6.16 -12.04 -10.99
C VAL A 389 5.95 -11.30 -9.68
#